data_d99f9fe68dac4c2a95b7496fd89b85bc
#
_entry.id   d99f9fe68dac4c2a95b7496fd89b85bc
#
_cell.length_a   1.000
_cell.length_b   1.000
_cell.length_c   1.000
_cell.angle_alpha   90.00
_cell.angle_beta   90.00
_cell.angle_gamma   90.00
#
_symmetry.space_group_name_H-M   'P 1'
#
loop_
_entity.id
_entity.type
_entity.pdbx_description
1 polymer ?
#
loop_
_entity_poly.entity_id
_entity_poly.type
_entity_poly.pdbx_seq_one_letter_code
_entity_poly.pdbx_strand_id
1 'polypeptide(L)'
;MLHGPQRGLFDLDFRVPAGCADQVASGAADIGIIPSFELIRQDLEIIPGTGIACRGPVRSILLISSRPAAEIRTLAVDSSSRTSVELVRVILERRYGAAPRQIPHAPHLEAMFKIADAALIIGDPALRIELSVPYHVYDLGAEWVELTGLPMVFAVWAGRKGAITPEVAEAFRGSCRYGREHIEDIVESESASRGFPPELVRQYLTGHIVHELGPREYEGMELFLRYAQESSPRRRGVAEISAEMMERKP
;
A
#
# COMPACT_ATOMS: atom_id res chain seq x y z
N MET A 1 7.53 9.91 16.83
CA MET A 1 8.61 9.20 17.53
C MET A 1 9.96 9.93 17.50
N LEU A 2 10.31 10.59 16.41
CA LEU A 2 11.57 11.38 16.34
C LEU A 2 11.54 12.68 17.16
N HIS A 3 10.41 13.36 17.21
CA HIS A 3 10.29 14.74 17.73
C HIS A 3 9.30 14.89 18.88
N GLY A 4 8.40 13.95 19.09
CA GLY A 4 7.33 14.04 20.09
C GLY A 4 7.70 13.47 21.47
N PRO A 5 6.70 13.35 22.36
CA PRO A 5 6.87 12.76 23.69
C PRO A 5 7.42 11.33 23.71
N GLN A 6 7.33 10.63 22.56
CA GLN A 6 7.84 9.27 22.40
C GLN A 6 9.30 9.20 21.98
N ARG A 7 10.00 10.34 21.90
CA ARG A 7 11.42 10.39 21.51
C ARG A 7 12.28 9.58 22.49
N GLY A 8 13.06 8.65 21.90
CA GLY A 8 13.99 7.81 22.69
C GLY A 8 13.33 6.59 23.36
N LEU A 9 12.04 6.35 23.18
CA LEU A 9 11.39 5.13 23.68
C LEU A 9 11.68 3.90 22.81
N PHE A 10 12.08 4.10 21.55
CA PHE A 10 12.32 3.04 20.58
C PHE A 10 13.60 3.32 19.79
N ASP A 11 14.30 2.27 19.41
CA ASP A 11 15.33 2.31 18.39
C ASP A 11 14.64 2.31 17.01
N LEU A 12 14.92 3.35 16.19
CA LEU A 12 14.24 3.55 14.92
C LEU A 12 15.17 3.21 13.75
N ASP A 13 14.73 2.27 12.89
CA ASP A 13 15.34 1.97 11.60
C ASP A 13 14.38 2.35 10.46
N PHE A 14 14.90 3.01 9.42
CA PHE A 14 14.12 3.53 8.30
C PHE A 14 14.35 2.69 7.06
N ARG A 15 13.29 2.07 6.58
CA ARG A 15 13.29 1.20 5.40
C ARG A 15 12.08 1.48 4.50
N VAL A 16 12.14 1.03 3.26
CA VAL A 16 10.94 0.95 2.42
C VAL A 16 9.95 -0.07 3.01
N PRO A 17 8.62 0.05 2.74
CA PRO A 17 7.62 -0.79 3.41
C PRO A 17 7.86 -2.30 3.31
N ALA A 18 8.29 -2.80 2.15
CA ALA A 18 8.65 -4.21 1.99
C ALA A 18 9.85 -4.60 2.88
N GLY A 19 10.86 -3.73 3.01
CA GLY A 19 12.00 -3.92 3.89
C GLY A 19 11.62 -3.93 5.37
N CYS A 20 10.66 -3.08 5.81
CA CYS A 20 10.12 -3.14 7.17
C CYS A 20 9.50 -4.51 7.46
N ALA A 21 8.71 -5.05 6.53
CA ALA A 21 8.12 -6.38 6.68
C ALA A 21 9.17 -7.49 6.79
N ASP A 22 10.26 -7.42 6.01
CA ASP A 22 11.35 -8.39 6.06
C ASP A 22 12.12 -8.32 7.39
N GLN A 23 12.33 -7.11 7.96
CA GLN A 23 12.94 -6.94 9.28
C GLN A 23 12.07 -7.56 10.40
N VAL A 24 10.75 -7.36 10.36
CA VAL A 24 9.83 -7.98 11.33
C VAL A 24 9.82 -9.50 11.16
N ALA A 25 9.74 -10.01 9.93
CA ALA A 25 9.75 -11.45 9.64
C ALA A 25 11.02 -12.15 10.11
N SER A 26 12.19 -11.52 9.97
CA SER A 26 13.48 -12.06 10.41
C SER A 26 13.73 -11.91 11.92
N GLY A 27 12.91 -11.11 12.62
CA GLY A 27 13.11 -10.78 14.03
C GLY A 27 14.18 -9.72 14.28
N ALA A 28 14.65 -9.04 13.23
CA ALA A 28 15.58 -7.91 13.35
C ALA A 28 14.89 -6.62 13.81
N ALA A 29 13.57 -6.53 13.65
CA ALA A 29 12.72 -5.52 14.25
C ALA A 29 11.54 -6.19 14.98
N ASP A 30 11.10 -5.59 16.09
CA ASP A 30 9.96 -6.09 16.85
C ASP A 30 8.63 -5.63 16.25
N ILE A 31 8.59 -4.39 15.76
CA ILE A 31 7.40 -3.73 15.19
C ILE A 31 7.83 -2.93 13.96
N GLY A 32 7.00 -2.95 12.91
CA GLY A 32 7.23 -2.16 11.70
C GLY A 32 5.94 -1.61 11.11
N ILE A 33 6.05 -0.52 10.34
CA ILE A 33 4.98 -0.11 9.42
C ILE A 33 5.11 -0.99 8.17
N ILE A 34 4.23 -1.98 8.05
CA ILE A 34 4.32 -3.03 7.02
C ILE A 34 3.19 -2.94 6.02
N PRO A 35 3.38 -3.39 4.77
CA PRO A 35 2.28 -3.51 3.82
C PRO A 35 1.16 -4.37 4.39
N SER A 36 -0.10 -3.94 4.31
CA SER A 36 -1.25 -4.69 4.85
C SER A 36 -1.37 -6.10 4.26
N PHE A 37 -0.93 -6.31 3.01
CA PHE A 37 -0.87 -7.62 2.38
C PHE A 37 -0.03 -8.65 3.15
N GLU A 38 0.94 -8.22 3.94
CA GLU A 38 1.77 -9.13 4.76
C GLU A 38 0.98 -9.84 5.86
N LEU A 39 -0.16 -9.30 6.29
CA LEU A 39 -1.01 -9.92 7.31
C LEU A 39 -1.57 -11.30 6.89
N ILE A 40 -1.62 -11.61 5.60
CA ILE A 40 -1.99 -12.96 5.13
C ILE A 40 -0.79 -13.88 4.90
N ARG A 41 0.42 -13.35 5.02
CA ARG A 41 1.68 -14.09 4.82
C ARG A 41 2.41 -14.38 6.12
N GLN A 42 2.17 -13.56 7.14
CA GLN A 42 2.85 -13.58 8.42
C GLN A 42 1.82 -13.53 9.56
N ASP A 43 2.06 -14.30 10.61
CA ASP A 43 1.21 -14.31 11.81
C ASP A 43 1.64 -13.18 12.76
N LEU A 44 1.11 -11.98 12.52
CA LEU A 44 1.46 -10.75 13.22
C LEU A 44 0.26 -10.17 13.96
N GLU A 45 0.54 -9.42 15.03
CA GLU A 45 -0.41 -8.57 15.74
C GLU A 45 -0.33 -7.13 15.21
N ILE A 46 -1.47 -6.48 15.01
CA ILE A 46 -1.52 -5.08 14.58
C ILE A 46 -1.66 -4.14 15.78
N ILE A 47 -1.09 -2.95 15.68
CA ILE A 47 -1.39 -1.83 16.58
C ILE A 47 -2.67 -1.16 16.07
N PRO A 48 -3.79 -1.26 16.81
CA PRO A 48 -5.05 -0.72 16.33
C PRO A 48 -5.07 0.82 16.36
N GLY A 49 -5.84 1.40 15.44
CA GLY A 49 -6.14 2.82 15.41
C GLY A 49 -5.15 3.68 14.65
N THR A 50 -4.06 3.12 14.11
CA THR A 50 -3.09 3.91 13.32
C THR A 50 -2.49 3.11 12.17
N GLY A 51 -2.22 3.77 11.04
CA GLY A 51 -1.68 3.16 9.83
C GLY A 51 -1.63 4.15 8.67
N ILE A 52 -1.64 3.63 7.45
CA ILE A 52 -1.67 4.42 6.22
C ILE A 52 -2.83 3.93 5.37
N ALA A 53 -3.84 4.79 5.19
CA ALA A 53 -5.03 4.49 4.40
C ALA A 53 -5.42 5.69 3.52
N CYS A 54 -6.42 5.51 2.64
CA CYS A 54 -7.12 6.58 1.94
C CYS A 54 -8.62 6.29 1.85
N ARG A 55 -9.41 7.36 1.64
CA ARG A 55 -10.88 7.32 1.45
C ARG A 55 -11.30 7.75 0.03
N GLY A 56 -10.36 7.86 -0.86
CA GLY A 56 -10.48 8.32 -2.24
C GLY A 56 -9.11 8.30 -2.90
N PRO A 57 -8.78 9.28 -3.75
CA PRO A 57 -7.46 9.35 -4.38
C PRO A 57 -6.34 9.39 -3.33
N VAL A 58 -5.33 8.52 -3.51
CA VAL A 58 -4.15 8.48 -2.65
C VAL A 58 -3.00 9.34 -3.19
N ARG A 59 -3.03 9.67 -4.48
CA ARG A 59 -2.06 10.51 -5.20
C ARG A 59 -0.64 9.91 -5.34
N SER A 60 -0.23 9.06 -4.42
CA SER A 60 1.11 8.46 -4.35
C SER A 60 1.19 7.00 -4.83
N ILE A 61 0.11 6.47 -5.42
CA ILE A 61 0.08 5.10 -5.97
C ILE A 61 -0.69 5.14 -7.28
N LEU A 62 0.05 5.21 -8.38
CA LEU A 62 -0.49 5.46 -9.71
C LEU A 62 -0.19 4.29 -10.66
N LEU A 63 -1.23 3.81 -11.33
CA LEU A 63 -1.10 3.00 -12.54
C LEU A 63 -1.13 3.96 -13.73
N ILE A 64 -0.05 4.00 -14.49
CA ILE A 64 0.09 4.83 -15.69
C ILE A 64 0.19 3.90 -16.88
N SER A 65 -0.64 4.11 -17.91
CA SER A 65 -0.75 3.18 -19.03
C SER A 65 -0.82 3.89 -20.37
N SER A 66 -0.15 3.33 -21.36
CA SER A 66 -0.28 3.72 -22.75
C SER A 66 -1.56 3.23 -23.42
N ARG A 67 -2.33 2.37 -22.72
CA ARG A 67 -3.57 1.73 -23.19
C ARG A 67 -4.68 1.86 -22.15
N PRO A 68 -5.95 1.73 -22.52
CA PRO A 68 -7.04 1.55 -21.56
C PRO A 68 -6.77 0.36 -20.62
N ALA A 69 -7.22 0.44 -19.37
CA ALA A 69 -6.92 -0.55 -18.33
C ALA A 69 -7.28 -2.00 -18.73
N ALA A 70 -8.39 -2.19 -19.45
CA ALA A 70 -8.82 -3.50 -19.95
C ALA A 70 -7.90 -4.12 -21.02
N GLU A 71 -7.05 -3.31 -21.65
CA GLU A 71 -6.16 -3.75 -22.74
C GLU A 71 -4.70 -3.96 -22.29
N ILE A 72 -4.39 -3.72 -21.02
CA ILE A 72 -3.04 -3.89 -20.47
C ILE A 72 -2.67 -5.37 -20.48
N ARG A 73 -1.56 -5.72 -21.10
CA ARG A 73 -1.02 -7.09 -21.18
C ARG A 73 0.27 -7.28 -20.38
N THR A 74 1.03 -6.18 -20.23
CA THR A 74 2.28 -6.16 -19.48
C THR A 74 2.31 -4.95 -18.56
N LEU A 75 2.73 -5.18 -17.30
CA LEU A 75 2.76 -4.17 -16.24
C LEU A 75 4.13 -4.19 -15.55
N ALA A 76 4.88 -3.12 -15.69
CA ALA A 76 6.08 -2.91 -14.88
C ALA A 76 5.67 -2.47 -13.47
N VAL A 77 6.21 -3.13 -12.43
CA VAL A 77 5.82 -2.89 -11.04
C VAL A 77 7.00 -2.49 -10.18
N ASP A 78 6.82 -1.42 -9.41
CA ASP A 78 7.70 -1.09 -8.29
C ASP A 78 7.40 -2.03 -7.12
N SER A 79 8.36 -2.88 -6.78
CA SER A 79 8.23 -3.90 -5.72
C SER A 79 8.48 -3.38 -4.31
N SER A 80 8.68 -2.08 -4.11
CA SER A 80 8.89 -1.47 -2.79
C SER A 80 7.67 -1.54 -1.86
N SER A 81 6.45 -1.73 -2.44
CA SER A 81 5.21 -1.94 -1.68
C SER A 81 4.43 -3.15 -2.19
N ARG A 82 4.43 -4.23 -1.42
CA ARG A 82 3.71 -5.47 -1.77
C ARG A 82 2.18 -5.29 -1.80
N THR A 83 1.62 -4.44 -0.94
CA THR A 83 0.19 -4.09 -0.98
C THR A 83 -0.20 -3.45 -2.31
N SER A 84 0.58 -2.48 -2.80
CA SER A 84 0.25 -1.76 -4.04
C SER A 84 0.34 -2.67 -5.27
N VAL A 85 1.29 -3.61 -5.29
CA VAL A 85 1.43 -4.61 -6.35
C VAL A 85 0.22 -5.56 -6.37
N GLU A 86 -0.25 -6.02 -5.21
CA GLU A 86 -1.45 -6.84 -5.13
C GLU A 86 -2.72 -6.04 -5.43
N LEU A 87 -2.80 -4.80 -4.97
CA LEU A 87 -3.96 -3.94 -5.20
C LEU A 87 -4.18 -3.69 -6.71
N VAL A 88 -3.12 -3.35 -7.45
CA VAL A 88 -3.25 -3.14 -8.90
C VAL A 88 -3.71 -4.41 -9.61
N ARG A 89 -3.25 -5.59 -9.18
CA ARG A 89 -3.71 -6.87 -9.70
C ARG A 89 -5.20 -7.10 -9.43
N VAL A 90 -5.64 -6.90 -8.20
CA VAL A 90 -7.06 -7.04 -7.81
C VAL A 90 -7.95 -6.08 -8.60
N ILE A 91 -7.55 -4.81 -8.73
CA ILE A 91 -8.32 -3.80 -9.47
C ILE A 91 -8.40 -4.17 -10.95
N LEU A 92 -7.27 -4.48 -11.59
CA LEU A 92 -7.25 -4.83 -13.02
C LEU A 92 -8.10 -6.07 -13.30
N GLU A 93 -8.03 -7.09 -12.47
CA GLU A 93 -8.82 -8.31 -12.63
C GLU A 93 -10.32 -8.07 -12.41
N ARG A 94 -10.70 -7.44 -11.28
CA ARG A 94 -12.11 -7.36 -10.86
C ARG A 94 -12.90 -6.25 -11.53
N ARG A 95 -12.24 -5.12 -11.83
CA ARG A 95 -12.90 -3.97 -12.43
C ARG A 95 -12.77 -3.94 -13.95
N TYR A 96 -11.63 -4.40 -14.48
CA TYR A 96 -11.30 -4.28 -15.91
C TYR A 96 -11.20 -5.61 -16.65
N GLY A 97 -11.26 -6.75 -15.96
CA GLY A 97 -11.11 -8.07 -16.57
C GLY A 97 -9.72 -8.33 -17.15
N ALA A 98 -8.71 -7.59 -16.72
CA ALA A 98 -7.35 -7.68 -17.23
C ALA A 98 -6.42 -8.39 -16.24
N ALA A 99 -5.55 -9.27 -16.75
CA ALA A 99 -4.56 -10.00 -15.96
C ALA A 99 -3.17 -9.90 -16.60
N PRO A 100 -2.53 -8.71 -16.57
CA PRO A 100 -1.25 -8.51 -17.23
C PRO A 100 -0.12 -9.28 -16.56
N ARG A 101 0.89 -9.64 -17.36
CA ARG A 101 2.14 -10.18 -16.84
C ARG A 101 2.90 -9.07 -16.13
N GLN A 102 3.18 -9.25 -14.85
CA GLN A 102 3.95 -8.31 -14.04
C GLN A 102 5.46 -8.48 -14.27
N ILE A 103 6.19 -7.36 -14.33
CA ILE A 103 7.64 -7.29 -14.55
C ILE A 103 8.21 -6.37 -13.46
N PRO A 104 8.95 -6.89 -12.46
CA PRO A 104 9.60 -6.04 -11.45
C PRO A 104 10.59 -5.08 -12.11
N HIS A 105 10.53 -3.80 -11.72
CA HIS A 105 11.41 -2.76 -12.25
C HIS A 105 11.58 -1.63 -11.22
N ALA A 106 12.70 -0.92 -11.30
CA ALA A 106 12.87 0.33 -10.53
C ALA A 106 11.86 1.41 -11.00
N PRO A 107 11.41 2.35 -10.15
CA PRO A 107 10.36 3.30 -10.47
C PRO A 107 10.80 4.45 -11.40
N HIS A 108 11.23 4.10 -12.58
CA HIS A 108 11.60 5.01 -13.66
C HIS A 108 10.62 4.87 -14.84
N LEU A 109 9.65 5.77 -14.92
CA LEU A 109 8.52 5.67 -15.84
C LEU A 109 8.92 5.42 -17.29
N GLU A 110 9.87 6.19 -17.83
CA GLU A 110 10.35 6.03 -19.21
C GLU A 110 10.99 4.66 -19.46
N ALA A 111 11.75 4.14 -18.49
CA ALA A 111 12.38 2.82 -18.61
C ALA A 111 11.33 1.70 -18.51
N MET A 112 10.33 1.87 -17.65
CA MET A 112 9.21 0.93 -17.51
C MET A 112 8.38 0.84 -18.79
N PHE A 113 8.13 1.94 -19.48
CA PHE A 113 7.40 1.95 -20.77
C PHE A 113 8.19 1.34 -21.94
N LYS A 114 9.51 1.15 -21.82
CA LYS A 114 10.29 0.41 -22.84
C LYS A 114 10.01 -1.10 -22.81
N ILE A 115 9.48 -1.62 -21.72
CA ILE A 115 9.32 -3.07 -21.46
C ILE A 115 7.88 -3.49 -21.16
N ALA A 116 6.97 -2.53 -20.93
CA ALA A 116 5.59 -2.82 -20.53
C ALA A 116 4.59 -1.79 -21.09
N ASP A 117 3.33 -2.19 -21.20
CA ASP A 117 2.21 -1.32 -21.62
C ASP A 117 1.85 -0.30 -20.53
N ALA A 118 2.10 -0.66 -19.26
CA ALA A 118 1.76 0.13 -18.09
C ALA A 118 2.85 0.04 -17.01
N ALA A 119 2.86 1.04 -16.13
CA ALA A 119 3.77 1.17 -15.00
C ALA A 119 3.01 1.44 -13.71
N LEU A 120 3.33 0.69 -12.64
CA LEU A 120 2.92 1.01 -11.27
C LEU A 120 4.03 1.81 -10.61
N ILE A 121 3.74 3.06 -10.27
CA ILE A 121 4.68 3.98 -9.60
C ILE A 121 4.13 4.32 -8.22
N ILE A 122 5.01 4.30 -7.18
CA ILE A 122 4.62 4.41 -5.78
C ILE A 122 5.47 5.45 -5.05
N GLY A 123 4.86 6.12 -4.06
CA GLY A 123 5.55 7.05 -3.15
C GLY A 123 5.99 8.35 -3.81
N ASP A 124 7.14 8.89 -3.39
CA ASP A 124 7.69 10.15 -3.88
C ASP A 124 7.83 10.20 -5.41
N PRO A 125 8.27 9.15 -6.12
CA PRO A 125 8.24 9.11 -7.58
C PRO A 125 6.84 9.37 -8.17
N ALA A 126 5.78 8.83 -7.57
CA ALA A 126 4.41 9.06 -8.04
C ALA A 126 3.96 10.52 -7.79
N LEU A 127 4.32 11.10 -6.64
CA LEU A 127 4.00 12.50 -6.31
C LEU A 127 4.66 13.50 -7.28
N ARG A 128 5.77 13.14 -7.92
CA ARG A 128 6.47 13.97 -8.92
C ARG A 128 5.85 13.91 -10.30
N ILE A 129 4.96 12.96 -10.57
CA ILE A 129 4.34 12.83 -11.89
C ILE A 129 3.25 13.88 -12.04
N GLU A 130 3.34 14.64 -13.13
CA GLU A 130 2.26 15.52 -13.59
C GLU A 130 1.10 14.66 -14.13
N LEU A 131 -0.12 14.89 -13.63
CA LEU A 131 -1.28 14.10 -14.05
C LEU A 131 -1.80 14.47 -15.47
N SER A 132 -1.25 15.51 -16.08
CA SER A 132 -1.56 15.97 -17.45
C SER A 132 -0.76 15.26 -18.55
N VAL A 133 -0.11 14.14 -18.23
CA VAL A 133 0.65 13.34 -19.22
C VAL A 133 -0.28 12.72 -20.28
N PRO A 134 0.21 12.44 -21.50
CA PRO A 134 -0.60 11.85 -22.58
C PRO A 134 -0.80 10.33 -22.39
N TYR A 135 -1.06 9.92 -21.17
CA TYR A 135 -1.29 8.53 -20.74
C TYR A 135 -2.58 8.40 -19.96
N HIS A 136 -3.12 7.20 -19.90
CA HIS A 136 -4.17 6.87 -18.93
C HIS A 136 -3.56 6.80 -17.54
N VAL A 137 -4.07 7.59 -16.61
CA VAL A 137 -3.61 7.62 -15.21
C VAL A 137 -4.75 7.17 -14.32
N TYR A 138 -4.50 6.12 -13.54
CA TYR A 138 -5.44 5.56 -12.56
C TYR A 138 -4.82 5.67 -11.17
N ASP A 139 -5.50 6.40 -10.29
CA ASP A 139 -5.12 6.46 -8.86
C ASP A 139 -5.71 5.24 -8.16
N LEU A 140 -4.86 4.37 -7.59
CA LEU A 140 -5.33 3.09 -7.06
C LEU A 140 -6.20 3.22 -5.80
N GLY A 141 -6.09 4.34 -5.06
CA GLY A 141 -7.01 4.63 -3.97
C GLY A 141 -8.42 4.94 -4.48
N ALA A 142 -8.53 5.82 -5.49
CA ALA A 142 -9.80 6.12 -6.15
C ALA A 142 -10.42 4.88 -6.79
N GLU A 143 -9.62 4.10 -7.54
CA GLU A 143 -10.07 2.87 -8.20
C GLU A 143 -10.61 1.83 -7.20
N TRP A 144 -9.97 1.70 -6.02
CA TRP A 144 -10.44 0.82 -4.98
C TRP A 144 -11.78 1.27 -4.40
N VAL A 145 -11.92 2.57 -4.11
CA VAL A 145 -13.18 3.14 -3.58
C VAL A 145 -14.32 2.99 -4.59
N GLU A 146 -14.05 3.20 -5.88
CA GLU A 146 -15.05 3.00 -6.93
C GLU A 146 -15.45 1.52 -7.09
N LEU A 147 -14.52 0.59 -6.89
CA LEU A 147 -14.81 -0.85 -6.96
C LEU A 147 -15.63 -1.34 -5.76
N THR A 148 -15.38 -0.79 -4.56
CA THR A 148 -15.86 -1.39 -3.30
C THR A 148 -16.71 -0.50 -2.42
N GLY A 149 -16.63 0.82 -2.58
CA GLY A 149 -17.24 1.81 -1.68
C GLY A 149 -16.51 1.95 -0.33
N LEU A 150 -15.38 1.27 -0.12
CA LEU A 150 -14.64 1.20 1.14
C LEU A 150 -13.27 1.89 1.05
N PRO A 151 -12.73 2.41 2.18
CA PRO A 151 -11.36 2.87 2.27
C PRO A 151 -10.34 1.79 1.90
N MET A 152 -9.15 2.20 1.41
CA MET A 152 -8.01 1.31 1.22
C MET A 152 -6.98 1.51 2.31
N VAL A 153 -6.55 0.43 2.97
CA VAL A 153 -5.44 0.43 3.93
C VAL A 153 -4.20 -0.15 3.28
N PHE A 154 -3.18 0.67 3.11
CA PHE A 154 -1.93 0.29 2.45
C PHE A 154 -0.91 -0.31 3.40
N ALA A 155 -0.82 0.24 4.62
CA ALA A 155 0.12 -0.22 5.63
C ALA A 155 -0.46 -0.10 7.03
N VAL A 156 -0.02 -0.99 7.91
CA VAL A 156 -0.36 -1.01 9.33
C VAL A 156 0.90 -1.13 10.18
N TRP A 157 0.87 -0.60 11.38
CA TRP A 157 1.86 -0.95 12.38
C TRP A 157 1.57 -2.35 12.90
N ALA A 158 2.53 -3.25 12.73
CA ALA A 158 2.40 -4.63 13.17
C ALA A 158 3.71 -5.18 13.72
N GLY A 159 3.60 -6.15 14.59
CA GLY A 159 4.74 -6.79 15.24
C GLY A 159 4.49 -8.27 15.49
N ARG A 160 5.53 -8.96 15.95
CA ARG A 160 5.42 -10.35 16.38
C ARG A 160 4.52 -10.45 17.60
N LYS A 161 3.86 -11.59 17.78
CA LYS A 161 3.01 -11.85 18.95
C LYS A 161 3.76 -11.58 20.26
N GLY A 162 3.11 -10.81 21.12
CA GLY A 162 3.65 -10.41 22.43
C GLY A 162 4.61 -9.20 22.40
N ALA A 163 4.95 -8.65 21.23
CA ALA A 163 5.72 -7.41 21.13
C ALA A 163 4.87 -6.14 21.36
N ILE A 164 3.55 -6.25 21.21
CA ILE A 164 2.62 -5.13 21.31
C ILE A 164 1.90 -5.17 22.67
N THR A 165 2.43 -4.44 23.67
CA THR A 165 1.70 -4.20 24.92
C THR A 165 0.75 -3.02 24.80
N PRO A 166 -0.23 -2.84 25.73
CA PRO A 166 -1.09 -1.65 25.75
C PRO A 166 -0.31 -0.33 25.74
N GLU A 167 0.81 -0.26 26.49
CA GLU A 167 1.68 0.92 26.59
C GLU A 167 2.39 1.20 25.27
N VAL A 168 2.89 0.15 24.60
CA VAL A 168 3.50 0.26 23.27
C VAL A 168 2.45 0.76 22.27
N ALA A 169 1.28 0.15 22.23
CA ALA A 169 0.21 0.57 21.34
C ALA A 169 -0.20 2.03 21.57
N GLU A 170 -0.27 2.49 22.84
CA GLU A 170 -0.58 3.88 23.16
C GLU A 170 0.55 4.84 22.73
N ALA A 171 1.81 4.44 22.87
CA ALA A 171 2.94 5.23 22.41
C ALA A 171 2.87 5.49 20.88
N PHE A 172 2.50 4.47 20.08
CA PHE A 172 2.33 4.62 18.63
C PHE A 172 1.14 5.53 18.27
N ARG A 173 -0.03 5.35 18.93
CA ARG A 173 -1.18 6.25 18.75
C ARG A 173 -0.86 7.68 19.17
N GLY A 174 -0.18 7.85 20.31
CA GLY A 174 0.29 9.15 20.79
C GLY A 174 1.25 9.84 19.82
N SER A 175 2.15 9.08 19.20
CA SER A 175 3.04 9.61 18.15
C SER A 175 2.27 10.05 16.90
N CYS A 176 1.24 9.30 16.51
CA CYS A 176 0.37 9.69 15.40
C CYS A 176 -0.38 10.99 15.70
N ARG A 177 -0.98 11.12 16.90
CA ARG A 177 -1.65 12.37 17.33
C ARG A 177 -0.69 13.55 17.32
N TYR A 178 0.48 13.39 17.92
CA TYR A 178 1.51 14.43 17.93
C TYR A 178 1.87 14.89 16.51
N GLY A 179 2.09 13.97 15.57
CA GLY A 179 2.40 14.32 14.18
C GLY A 179 1.27 15.12 13.51
N ARG A 180 0.01 14.78 13.78
CA ARG A 180 -1.14 15.52 13.25
C ARG A 180 -1.28 16.93 13.85
N GLU A 181 -1.00 17.06 15.14
CA GLU A 181 -1.03 18.36 15.83
C GLU A 181 0.12 19.30 15.38
N HIS A 182 1.23 18.70 14.86
CA HIS A 182 2.42 19.43 14.38
C HIS A 182 2.60 19.28 12.87
N ILE A 183 1.49 19.24 12.13
CA ILE A 183 1.53 18.96 10.69
C ILE A 183 2.29 20.03 9.91
N GLU A 184 2.22 21.30 10.31
CA GLU A 184 2.92 22.38 9.62
C GLU A 184 4.44 22.29 9.79
N ASP A 185 4.94 21.87 10.95
CA ASP A 185 6.37 21.63 11.18
C ASP A 185 6.87 20.48 10.27
N ILE A 186 6.03 19.45 10.08
CA ILE A 186 6.32 18.33 9.17
C ILE A 186 6.32 18.81 7.72
N VAL A 187 5.33 19.60 7.32
CA VAL A 187 5.23 20.17 5.97
C VAL A 187 6.46 20.98 5.64
N GLU A 188 6.90 21.87 6.53
CA GLU A 188 8.10 22.71 6.34
C GLU A 188 9.35 21.84 6.18
N SER A 189 9.59 20.92 7.12
CA SER A 189 10.75 20.04 7.15
C SER A 189 10.82 19.12 5.93
N GLU A 190 9.73 18.41 5.61
CA GLU A 190 9.71 17.41 4.55
C GLU A 190 9.70 18.05 3.15
N SER A 191 9.08 19.23 3.00
CA SER A 191 9.12 19.99 1.75
C SER A 191 10.55 20.38 1.39
N ALA A 192 11.29 20.92 2.36
CA ALA A 192 12.68 21.32 2.17
C ALA A 192 13.59 20.11 1.88
N SER A 193 13.45 19.03 2.67
CA SER A 193 14.33 17.85 2.57
C SER A 193 14.12 17.03 1.29
N ARG A 194 12.87 16.96 0.79
CA ARG A 194 12.49 16.14 -0.37
C ARG A 194 12.33 16.93 -1.66
N GLY A 195 12.39 18.27 -1.59
CA GLY A 195 12.23 19.16 -2.74
C GLY A 195 10.82 19.12 -3.35
N PHE A 196 9.79 19.08 -2.50
CA PHE A 196 8.39 19.21 -2.88
C PHE A 196 7.84 20.59 -2.53
N PRO A 197 6.85 21.11 -3.30
CA PRO A 197 6.11 22.29 -2.88
C PRO A 197 5.39 22.05 -1.53
N PRO A 198 5.45 22.98 -0.56
CA PRO A 198 4.79 22.81 0.75
C PRO A 198 3.29 22.50 0.64
N GLU A 199 2.60 23.11 -0.31
CA GLU A 199 1.17 22.88 -0.53
C GLU A 199 0.86 21.46 -0.99
N LEU A 200 1.72 20.86 -1.83
CA LEU A 200 1.59 19.45 -2.21
C LEU A 200 1.75 18.53 -0.99
N VAL A 201 2.75 18.78 -0.16
CA VAL A 201 3.00 17.96 1.06
C VAL A 201 1.83 18.11 2.03
N ARG A 202 1.33 19.33 2.26
CA ARG A 202 0.17 19.58 3.11
C ARG A 202 -1.07 18.83 2.60
N GLN A 203 -1.43 19.02 1.33
CA GLN A 203 -2.56 18.37 0.73
C GLN A 203 -2.43 16.84 0.77
N TYR A 204 -1.25 16.31 0.51
CA TYR A 204 -0.98 14.88 0.58
C TYR A 204 -1.22 14.33 1.98
N LEU A 205 -0.61 14.93 3.00
CA LEU A 205 -0.68 14.42 4.38
C LEU A 205 -2.03 14.63 5.05
N THR A 206 -2.80 15.66 4.65
CA THR A 206 -4.09 15.99 5.30
C THR A 206 -5.32 15.63 4.48
N GLY A 207 -5.20 15.60 3.14
CA GLY A 207 -6.32 15.37 2.23
C GLY A 207 -6.35 13.98 1.61
N HIS A 208 -5.17 13.39 1.34
CA HIS A 208 -5.10 12.09 0.68
C HIS A 208 -4.85 10.94 1.65
N ILE A 209 -4.03 11.15 2.68
CA ILE A 209 -3.69 10.09 3.63
C ILE A 209 -4.57 10.14 4.87
N VAL A 210 -5.07 8.97 5.27
CA VAL A 210 -5.75 8.72 6.54
C VAL A 210 -4.78 7.99 7.45
N HIS A 211 -4.45 8.62 8.60
CA HIS A 211 -3.51 8.07 9.58
C HIS A 211 -4.22 7.34 10.72
N GLU A 212 -5.48 7.64 10.99
CA GLU A 212 -6.32 7.01 12.01
C GLU A 212 -7.24 5.98 11.36
N LEU A 213 -7.07 4.72 11.73
CA LEU A 213 -7.87 3.63 11.20
C LEU A 213 -9.06 3.37 12.12
N GLY A 214 -10.27 3.47 11.56
CA GLY A 214 -11.53 3.15 12.22
C GLY A 214 -12.17 1.87 11.65
N PRO A 215 -13.41 1.58 12.05
CA PRO A 215 -14.11 0.38 11.60
C PRO A 215 -14.22 0.23 10.07
N ARG A 216 -14.45 1.34 9.34
CA ARG A 216 -14.55 1.30 7.88
C ARG A 216 -13.22 1.00 7.19
N GLU A 217 -12.10 1.52 7.73
CA GLU A 217 -10.77 1.20 7.22
C GLU A 217 -10.47 -0.29 7.41
N TYR A 218 -10.81 -0.87 8.55
CA TYR A 218 -10.64 -2.32 8.79
C TYR A 218 -11.54 -3.16 7.89
N GLU A 219 -12.79 -2.78 7.67
CA GLU A 219 -13.69 -3.44 6.72
C GLU A 219 -13.08 -3.45 5.31
N GLY A 220 -12.55 -2.31 4.86
CA GLY A 220 -11.86 -2.21 3.57
C GLY A 220 -10.60 -3.07 3.50
N MET A 221 -9.81 -3.10 4.56
CA MET A 221 -8.62 -3.96 4.66
C MET A 221 -8.97 -5.45 4.59
N GLU A 222 -9.97 -5.89 5.34
CA GLU A 222 -10.44 -7.28 5.32
C GLU A 222 -10.94 -7.70 3.93
N LEU A 223 -11.69 -6.82 3.26
CA LEU A 223 -12.15 -7.06 1.89
C LEU A 223 -10.96 -7.19 0.92
N PHE A 224 -9.97 -6.29 1.03
CA PHE A 224 -8.76 -6.35 0.21
C PHE A 224 -8.00 -7.66 0.42
N LEU A 225 -7.77 -8.06 1.67
CA LEU A 225 -7.04 -9.29 1.98
C LEU A 225 -7.77 -10.53 1.45
N ARG A 226 -9.09 -10.56 1.55
CA ARG A 226 -9.93 -11.62 0.95
C ARG A 226 -9.78 -11.67 -0.56
N TYR A 227 -9.90 -10.54 -1.26
CA TYR A 227 -9.73 -10.48 -2.71
C TYR A 227 -8.32 -10.90 -3.16
N ALA A 228 -7.30 -10.48 -2.43
CA ALA A 228 -5.92 -10.88 -2.69
C ALA A 228 -5.70 -12.40 -2.55
N GLN A 229 -6.38 -13.05 -1.59
CA GLN A 229 -6.32 -14.50 -1.41
C GLN A 229 -7.07 -15.26 -2.51
N GLU A 230 -8.27 -14.81 -2.90
CA GLU A 230 -9.09 -15.45 -3.93
C GLU A 230 -8.41 -15.45 -5.30
N SER A 231 -7.72 -14.38 -5.64
CA SER A 231 -7.03 -14.20 -6.91
C SER A 231 -5.61 -14.82 -6.92
N SER A 232 -5.17 -15.47 -5.85
CA SER A 232 -3.83 -16.07 -5.78
C SER A 232 -3.70 -17.29 -6.72
N PRO A 233 -2.63 -17.38 -7.54
CA PRO A 233 -2.42 -18.49 -8.48
C PRO A 233 -2.45 -19.89 -7.83
N ARG A 234 -2.03 -19.98 -6.55
CA ARG A 234 -2.05 -21.26 -5.80
C ARG A 234 -3.45 -21.82 -5.54
N ARG A 235 -4.49 -20.96 -5.46
CA ARG A 235 -5.88 -21.44 -5.31
C ARG A 235 -6.58 -21.72 -6.63
N ARG A 236 -6.21 -21.04 -7.72
CA ARG A 236 -6.76 -21.34 -9.05
C ARG A 236 -6.41 -22.76 -9.47
N GLY A 237 -5.15 -23.17 -9.34
CA GLY A 237 -4.74 -24.55 -9.65
C GLY A 237 -5.45 -25.61 -8.82
N VAL A 238 -5.76 -25.37 -7.55
CA VAL A 238 -6.51 -26.30 -6.69
C VAL A 238 -8.00 -26.35 -7.08
N ALA A 239 -8.60 -25.22 -7.44
CA ALA A 239 -9.99 -25.15 -7.88
C ALA A 239 -10.19 -25.83 -9.25
N GLU A 240 -9.26 -25.64 -10.20
CA GLU A 240 -9.29 -26.31 -11.51
C GLU A 240 -9.08 -27.82 -11.37
N ILE A 241 -8.13 -28.28 -10.56
CA ILE A 241 -7.91 -29.71 -10.28
C ILE A 241 -9.15 -30.33 -9.59
N SER A 242 -9.80 -29.59 -8.68
CA SER A 242 -11.02 -30.05 -8.00
C SER A 242 -12.21 -30.13 -8.96
N ALA A 243 -12.34 -29.19 -9.89
CA ALA A 243 -13.38 -29.21 -10.93
C ALA A 243 -13.17 -30.36 -11.90
N GLU A 244 -11.94 -30.59 -12.41
CA GLU A 244 -11.61 -31.74 -13.27
C GLU A 244 -11.79 -33.07 -12.58
N MET A 245 -11.54 -33.16 -11.26
CA MET A 245 -11.81 -34.41 -10.50
C MET A 245 -13.29 -34.67 -10.26
N MET A 246 -14.14 -33.61 -10.20
CA MET A 246 -15.60 -33.79 -10.10
C MET A 246 -16.25 -34.18 -11.41
N GLU A 247 -15.72 -33.76 -12.56
CA GLU A 247 -16.21 -34.17 -13.89
C GLU A 247 -15.79 -35.58 -14.30
N ARG A 248 -14.83 -36.21 -13.62
CA ARG A 248 -14.31 -37.56 -13.90
C ARG A 248 -14.86 -38.66 -12.98
N LYS A 249 -15.96 -38.43 -12.25
CA LYS A 249 -16.62 -39.51 -11.54
C LYS A 249 -17.54 -40.29 -12.51
N PRO A 250 -17.42 -41.64 -12.57
CA PRO A 250 -18.16 -42.49 -13.46
C PRO A 250 -19.65 -42.56 -13.15
#